data_a3428b6ff0baa6b84bbb6b5cc9c38b4c
#
_entry.id   a3428b6ff0baa6b84bbb6b5cc9c38b4c
#
_cell.length_a   1.000
_cell.length_b   1.000
_cell.length_c   1.000
_cell.angle_alpha   90.00
_cell.angle_beta   90.00
_cell.angle_gamma   90.00
#
_symmetry.space_group_name_H-M   'P 1'
#
loop_
_entity.id
_entity.type
_entity.pdbx_description
1 polymer ?
#
loop_
_entity_poly.entity_id
_entity_poly.type
_entity_poly.pdbx_seq_one_letter_code
_entity_poly.pdbx_strand_id
1 'polypeptide(L)'
;RCAARLIAEERRRPEVLLESVAGLLPCTLEADGRVTADMGPARVEALTLPLPGGPAAVNVGNPHCVLFVDDLEATDVGRLGPRYERDPAFPKRANVSFVQVTGPATIRLRVWERDTGLTPACGSAACATVAAAAARGLVARRVRVTLDGGDLDIHWREADDHALMTGPAAYVFYGAYNPR
;
A
#
# COMPACT_ATOMS: atom_id res chain seq x y z
N ARG A 1 -1.57 11.66 3.40
CA ARG A 1 -2.89 12.17 2.94
C ARG A 1 -3.38 13.34 3.81
N CYS A 2 -3.34 13.23 5.15
CA CYS A 2 -3.84 14.31 6.02
C CYS A 2 -3.10 15.65 5.79
N ALA A 3 -1.76 15.65 5.70
CA ALA A 3 -0.99 16.85 5.39
C ALA A 3 -1.35 17.44 4.02
N ALA A 4 -1.53 16.59 2.99
CA ALA A 4 -1.92 17.05 1.67
C ALA A 4 -3.29 17.73 1.68
N ARG A 5 -4.26 17.13 2.38
CA ARG A 5 -5.61 17.71 2.55
C ARG A 5 -5.55 19.07 3.22
N LEU A 6 -4.87 19.17 4.37
CA LEU A 6 -4.73 20.42 5.12
C LEU A 6 -4.13 21.54 4.25
N ILE A 7 -3.00 21.25 3.57
CA ILE A 7 -2.31 22.24 2.74
C ILE A 7 -3.16 22.62 1.52
N ALA A 8 -3.86 21.66 0.88
CA ALA A 8 -4.73 21.94 -0.26
C ALA A 8 -5.90 22.85 0.12
N GLU A 9 -6.53 22.59 1.27
CA GLU A 9 -7.63 23.42 1.80
C GLU A 9 -7.15 24.84 2.18
N GLU A 10 -6.03 24.96 2.91
CA GLU A 10 -5.45 26.26 3.29
C GLU A 10 -5.04 27.10 2.07
N ARG A 11 -4.41 26.48 1.09
CA ARG A 11 -3.94 27.15 -0.13
C ARG A 11 -5.01 27.31 -1.20
N ARG A 12 -6.19 26.72 -1.01
CA ARG A 12 -7.29 26.68 -2.00
C ARG A 12 -6.82 26.15 -3.37
N ARG A 13 -5.97 25.14 -3.35
CA ARG A 13 -5.43 24.46 -4.53
C ARG A 13 -5.51 22.96 -4.32
N PRO A 14 -6.10 22.21 -5.24
CA PRO A 14 -6.23 20.76 -5.08
C PRO A 14 -4.89 20.02 -5.16
N GLU A 15 -3.92 20.56 -5.89
CA GLU A 15 -2.62 19.93 -6.11
C GLU A 15 -1.60 20.38 -5.06
N VAL A 16 -0.94 19.42 -4.45
CA VAL A 16 0.08 19.61 -3.41
C VAL A 16 1.25 18.70 -3.69
N LEU A 17 2.47 19.26 -3.61
CA LEU A 17 3.70 18.49 -3.65
C LEU A 17 4.26 18.39 -2.23
N LEU A 18 4.30 17.19 -1.69
CA LEU A 18 4.86 16.92 -0.36
C LEU A 18 6.30 16.43 -0.49
N GLU A 19 7.21 17.02 0.28
CA GLU A 19 8.55 16.49 0.46
C GLU A 19 8.56 15.46 1.60
N SER A 20 9.16 14.30 1.36
CA SER A 20 9.31 13.22 2.33
C SER A 20 10.71 12.63 2.24
N VAL A 21 11.05 11.77 3.21
CA VAL A 21 12.32 11.01 3.19
C VAL A 21 12.45 10.13 1.93
N ALA A 22 11.31 9.70 1.36
CA ALA A 22 11.27 8.89 0.13
C ALA A 22 11.33 9.74 -1.16
N GLY A 23 11.32 11.08 -1.04
CA GLY A 23 11.31 12.02 -2.16
C GLY A 23 10.03 12.85 -2.23
N LEU A 24 9.79 13.43 -3.40
CA LEU A 24 8.61 14.25 -3.66
C LEU A 24 7.39 13.37 -3.96
N LEU A 25 6.28 13.65 -3.27
CA LEU A 25 5.01 12.95 -3.40
C LEU A 25 3.95 13.92 -3.95
N PRO A 26 3.63 13.84 -5.25
CA PRO A 26 2.49 14.56 -5.80
C PRO A 26 1.19 14.06 -5.18
N CYS A 27 0.37 14.98 -4.70
CA CYS A 27 -0.93 14.67 -4.09
C CYS A 27 -2.01 15.54 -4.68
N THR A 28 -3.22 15.01 -4.81
CA THR A 28 -4.40 15.73 -5.30
C THR A 28 -5.54 15.57 -4.30
N LEU A 29 -6.14 16.68 -3.88
CA LEU A 29 -7.41 16.67 -3.15
C LEU A 29 -8.54 16.49 -4.17
N GLU A 30 -9.22 15.36 -4.08
CA GLU A 30 -10.34 15.03 -4.96
C GLU A 30 -11.61 15.81 -4.59
N ALA A 31 -12.54 15.94 -5.53
CA ALA A 31 -13.78 16.67 -5.34
C ALA A 31 -14.67 16.07 -4.23
N ASP A 32 -14.53 14.78 -3.94
CA ASP A 32 -15.23 14.06 -2.86
C ASP A 32 -14.50 14.16 -1.49
N GLY A 33 -13.42 14.93 -1.41
CA GLY A 33 -12.64 15.14 -0.20
C GLY A 33 -11.62 14.04 0.12
N ARG A 34 -11.52 13.01 -0.73
CA ARG A 34 -10.42 12.02 -0.65
C ARG A 34 -9.12 12.63 -1.16
N VAL A 35 -8.02 11.98 -0.88
CA VAL A 35 -6.71 12.40 -1.39
C VAL A 35 -6.08 11.27 -2.19
N THR A 36 -5.68 11.58 -3.41
CA THR A 36 -4.83 10.75 -4.25
C THR A 36 -3.37 11.13 -4.04
N ALA A 37 -2.51 10.15 -3.75
CA ALA A 37 -1.06 10.32 -3.69
C ALA A 37 -0.39 9.45 -4.76
N ASP A 38 0.53 10.02 -5.52
CA ASP A 38 1.42 9.25 -6.39
C ASP A 38 2.55 8.67 -5.54
N MET A 39 2.51 7.35 -5.34
CA MET A 39 3.46 6.61 -4.49
C MET A 39 4.74 6.23 -5.24
N GLY A 40 4.87 6.67 -6.49
CA GLY A 40 5.97 6.31 -7.37
C GLY A 40 5.82 4.93 -8.03
N PRO A 41 6.85 4.44 -8.72
CA PRO A 41 6.80 3.21 -9.47
C PRO A 41 6.72 1.98 -8.55
N ALA A 42 5.77 1.08 -8.82
CA ALA A 42 5.68 -0.23 -8.19
C ALA A 42 6.35 -1.26 -9.11
N ARG A 43 7.54 -1.73 -8.72
CA ARG A 43 8.34 -2.67 -9.50
C ARG A 43 8.12 -4.10 -9.02
N VAL A 44 7.58 -4.95 -9.87
CA VAL A 44 7.49 -6.38 -9.61
C VAL A 44 8.84 -7.02 -9.89
N GLU A 45 9.60 -7.33 -8.84
CA GLU A 45 10.96 -7.90 -8.94
C GLU A 45 10.92 -9.41 -9.21
N ALA A 46 9.92 -10.10 -8.64
CA ALA A 46 9.65 -11.50 -8.94
C ALA A 46 8.14 -11.78 -8.81
N LEU A 47 7.57 -12.46 -9.81
CA LEU A 47 6.17 -12.91 -9.74
C LEU A 47 6.00 -14.06 -8.77
N THR A 48 6.99 -14.92 -8.64
CA THR A 48 6.95 -16.08 -7.73
C THR A 48 8.34 -16.37 -7.21
N LEU A 49 8.51 -16.31 -5.89
CA LEU A 49 9.73 -16.74 -5.21
C LEU A 49 9.64 -18.25 -4.87
N PRO A 50 10.78 -18.95 -4.78
CA PRO A 50 10.82 -20.36 -4.38
C PRO A 50 10.64 -20.53 -2.85
N LEU A 51 9.60 -19.91 -2.32
CA LEU A 51 9.20 -19.98 -0.91
C LEU A 51 7.82 -20.63 -0.78
N PRO A 52 7.45 -21.17 0.39
CA PRO A 52 6.11 -21.69 0.61
C PRO A 52 5.03 -20.68 0.21
N GLY A 53 4.00 -21.13 -0.52
CA GLY A 53 2.95 -20.26 -1.06
C GLY A 53 3.36 -19.41 -2.25
N GLY A 54 4.59 -19.50 -2.75
CA GLY A 54 5.07 -18.81 -3.95
C GLY A 54 4.83 -17.30 -3.94
N PRO A 55 5.29 -16.55 -2.91
CA PRO A 55 5.02 -15.11 -2.83
C PRO A 55 5.66 -14.34 -3.98
N ALA A 56 5.07 -13.21 -4.35
CA ALA A 56 5.70 -12.23 -5.21
C ALA A 56 6.61 -11.28 -4.42
N ALA A 57 7.68 -10.79 -5.06
CA ALA A 57 8.51 -9.70 -4.55
C ALA A 57 8.21 -8.42 -5.32
N VAL A 58 7.88 -7.36 -4.60
CA VAL A 58 7.55 -6.03 -5.17
C VAL A 58 8.28 -4.95 -4.39
N ASN A 59 8.72 -3.92 -5.11
CA ASN A 59 9.38 -2.75 -4.54
C ASN A 59 8.60 -1.48 -4.91
N VAL A 60 8.17 -0.75 -3.88
CA VAL A 60 7.51 0.57 -4.01
C VAL A 60 8.29 1.65 -3.21
N GLY A 61 9.63 1.58 -3.29
CA GLY A 61 10.56 2.35 -2.46
C GLY A 61 11.01 1.58 -1.21
N ASN A 62 10.33 0.50 -0.86
CA ASN A 62 10.66 -0.47 0.17
C ASN A 62 10.24 -1.88 -0.28
N PRO A 63 10.87 -2.94 0.26
CA PRO A 63 10.58 -4.31 -0.16
C PRO A 63 9.26 -4.84 0.42
N HIS A 64 8.50 -5.54 -0.42
CA HIS A 64 7.26 -6.22 -0.09
C HIS A 64 7.28 -7.68 -0.54
N CYS A 65 6.86 -8.58 0.37
CA CYS A 65 6.56 -9.97 0.12
C CYS A 65 5.04 -10.14 0.05
N VAL A 66 4.50 -10.55 -1.11
CA VAL A 66 3.06 -10.61 -1.35
C VAL A 66 2.64 -12.07 -1.50
N LEU A 67 1.90 -12.60 -0.51
CA LEU A 67 1.34 -13.95 -0.49
C LEU A 67 -0.14 -13.92 -0.86
N PHE A 68 -0.54 -14.72 -1.83
CA PHE A 68 -1.94 -14.94 -2.16
C PHE A 68 -2.46 -16.13 -1.37
N VAL A 69 -3.60 -15.95 -0.72
CA VAL A 69 -4.26 -16.97 0.13
C VAL A 69 -5.73 -17.10 -0.25
N ASP A 70 -6.28 -18.29 -0.07
CA ASP A 70 -7.68 -18.57 -0.39
C ASP A 70 -8.63 -18.04 0.69
N ASP A 71 -8.21 -18.09 1.96
CA ASP A 71 -8.97 -17.59 3.12
C ASP A 71 -8.06 -16.75 4.01
N LEU A 72 -8.28 -15.44 3.99
CA LEU A 72 -7.50 -14.48 4.77
C LEU A 72 -7.83 -14.53 6.26
N GLU A 73 -9.09 -14.83 6.61
CA GLU A 73 -9.51 -14.87 8.02
C GLU A 73 -8.97 -16.13 8.72
N ALA A 74 -8.81 -17.24 8.00
CA ALA A 74 -8.16 -18.45 8.50
C ALA A 74 -6.61 -18.34 8.51
N THR A 75 -6.03 -17.30 7.92
CA THR A 75 -4.58 -17.13 7.81
C THR A 75 -3.99 -16.55 9.09
N ASP A 76 -3.08 -17.29 9.73
CA ASP A 76 -2.36 -16.83 10.92
C ASP A 76 -1.23 -15.86 10.55
N VAL A 77 -1.61 -14.58 10.35
CA VAL A 77 -0.68 -13.49 9.98
C VAL A 77 0.39 -13.29 11.05
N GLY A 78 0.03 -13.42 12.33
CA GLY A 78 0.96 -13.23 13.44
C GLY A 78 2.10 -14.26 13.48
N ARG A 79 1.82 -15.50 13.08
CA ARG A 79 2.81 -16.58 13.01
C ARG A 79 3.62 -16.55 11.71
N LEU A 80 2.96 -16.25 10.59
CA LEU A 80 3.60 -16.30 9.27
C LEU A 80 4.38 -15.02 8.95
N GLY A 81 3.87 -13.86 9.35
CA GLY A 81 4.47 -12.55 9.06
C GLY A 81 5.95 -12.47 9.43
N PRO A 82 6.35 -12.73 10.69
CA PRO A 82 7.75 -12.69 11.12
C PRO A 82 8.69 -13.62 10.33
N ARG A 83 8.14 -14.76 9.88
CA ARG A 83 8.90 -15.75 9.14
C ARG A 83 9.28 -15.25 7.75
N TYR A 84 8.31 -14.67 7.01
CA TYR A 84 8.58 -14.13 5.68
C TYR A 84 9.31 -12.78 5.72
N GLU A 85 9.03 -11.95 6.74
CA GLU A 85 9.76 -10.69 6.96
C GLU A 85 11.27 -10.88 6.97
N ARG A 86 11.73 -11.97 7.64
CA ARG A 86 13.15 -12.25 7.90
C ARG A 86 13.74 -13.33 7.00
N ASP A 87 13.02 -13.74 5.98
CA ASP A 87 13.49 -14.74 5.05
C ASP A 87 14.74 -14.23 4.30
N PRO A 88 15.77 -15.07 4.09
CA PRO A 88 16.99 -14.69 3.35
C PRO A 88 16.74 -14.14 1.94
N ALA A 89 15.61 -14.46 1.30
CA ALA A 89 15.21 -13.84 0.03
C ALA A 89 14.99 -12.32 0.16
N PHE A 90 14.83 -11.80 1.39
CA PHE A 90 14.67 -10.37 1.67
C PHE A 90 15.78 -9.88 2.61
N PRO A 91 17.01 -9.61 2.11
CA PRO A 91 18.16 -9.27 2.95
C PRO A 91 18.01 -7.95 3.74
N LYS A 92 17.09 -7.07 3.30
CA LYS A 92 16.70 -5.84 4.00
C LYS A 92 15.41 -6.00 4.77
N ARG A 93 14.93 -7.25 4.97
CA ARG A 93 13.60 -7.61 5.42
C ARG A 93 12.51 -7.04 4.51
N ALA A 94 11.26 -7.48 4.67
CA ALA A 94 10.14 -7.04 3.86
C ALA A 94 8.89 -6.79 4.71
N ASN A 95 8.01 -5.91 4.22
CA ASN A 95 6.62 -5.91 4.62
C ASN A 95 5.94 -7.13 4.00
N VAL A 96 5.13 -7.85 4.76
CA VAL A 96 4.49 -9.08 4.31
C VAL A 96 3.00 -8.86 4.16
N SER A 97 2.51 -8.98 2.94
CA SER A 97 1.10 -8.84 2.58
C SER A 97 0.46 -10.22 2.42
N PHE A 98 -0.65 -10.47 3.12
CA PHE A 98 -1.51 -11.62 2.95
C PHE A 98 -2.76 -11.18 2.21
N VAL A 99 -3.02 -11.78 1.06
CA VAL A 99 -3.91 -11.24 0.03
C VAL A 99 -4.95 -12.26 -0.37
N GLN A 100 -6.22 -11.93 -0.22
CA GLN A 100 -7.33 -12.66 -0.79
C GLN A 100 -7.95 -11.84 -1.92
N VAL A 101 -7.93 -12.40 -3.14
CA VAL A 101 -8.64 -11.81 -4.28
C VAL A 101 -10.12 -12.11 -4.13
N THR A 102 -10.94 -11.07 -3.98
CA THR A 102 -12.40 -11.22 -3.76
C THR A 102 -13.21 -10.91 -5.01
N GLY A 103 -12.56 -10.41 -6.07
CA GLY A 103 -13.19 -10.13 -7.35
C GLY A 103 -12.19 -9.54 -8.36
N PRO A 104 -12.61 -9.27 -9.60
CA PRO A 104 -11.72 -8.81 -10.65
C PRO A 104 -11.12 -7.41 -10.40
N ALA A 105 -11.69 -6.64 -9.47
CA ALA A 105 -11.23 -5.31 -9.07
C ALA A 105 -11.32 -5.10 -7.55
N THR A 106 -11.29 -6.18 -6.76
CA THR A 106 -11.41 -6.12 -5.31
C THR A 106 -10.47 -7.11 -4.62
N ILE A 107 -9.81 -6.65 -3.57
CA ILE A 107 -8.85 -7.40 -2.76
C ILE A 107 -9.12 -7.15 -1.28
N ARG A 108 -9.04 -8.19 -0.46
CA ARG A 108 -8.92 -8.11 1.00
C ARG A 108 -7.45 -8.31 1.38
N LEU A 109 -6.91 -7.43 2.25
CA LEU A 109 -5.50 -7.38 2.58
C LEU A 109 -5.28 -7.27 4.09
N ARG A 110 -4.38 -8.09 4.65
CA ARG A 110 -3.80 -7.90 5.98
C ARG A 110 -2.28 -7.84 5.87
N VAL A 111 -1.66 -7.00 6.67
CA VAL A 111 -0.22 -6.68 6.54
C VAL A 111 0.51 -6.89 7.85
N TRP A 112 1.64 -7.58 7.75
CA TRP A 112 2.69 -7.58 8.75
C TRP A 112 3.77 -6.60 8.31
N GLU A 113 3.85 -5.44 8.94
CA GLU A 113 4.85 -4.43 8.57
C GLU A 113 6.22 -4.74 9.17
N ARG A 114 7.25 -4.51 8.37
CA ARG A 114 8.65 -4.67 8.75
C ARG A 114 8.97 -3.89 10.01
N ASP A 115 9.61 -4.56 10.98
CA ASP A 115 10.01 -4.01 12.29
C ASP A 115 8.86 -3.48 13.18
N THR A 116 7.60 -3.64 12.75
CA THR A 116 6.42 -3.12 13.47
C THR A 116 5.45 -4.24 13.87
N GLY A 117 5.15 -5.16 12.94
CA GLY A 117 4.19 -6.23 13.16
C GLY A 117 2.87 -6.01 12.45
N LEU A 118 1.80 -6.62 12.96
CA LEU A 118 0.46 -6.50 12.39
C LEU A 118 -0.07 -5.08 12.59
N THR A 119 -0.44 -4.42 11.49
CA THR A 119 -1.01 -3.07 11.48
C THR A 119 -2.36 -3.04 10.78
N PRO A 120 -3.27 -2.12 11.14
CA PRO A 120 -4.59 -2.05 10.51
C PRO A 120 -4.57 -1.54 9.06
N ALA A 121 -3.51 -0.82 8.64
CA ALA A 121 -3.41 -0.29 7.28
C ALA A 121 -1.97 0.04 6.90
N CYS A 122 -1.61 -0.28 5.65
CA CYS A 122 -0.31 0.06 5.05
C CYS A 122 -0.51 0.44 3.58
N GLY A 123 -0.27 1.72 3.24
CA GLY A 123 -0.48 2.23 1.88
C GLY A 123 0.47 1.62 0.86
N SER A 124 1.77 1.50 1.18
CA SER A 124 2.75 0.88 0.28
C SER A 124 2.47 -0.60 0.04
N ALA A 125 1.97 -1.31 1.06
CA ALA A 125 1.57 -2.71 0.92
C ALA A 125 0.35 -2.86 -0.01
N ALA A 126 -0.63 -1.96 0.05
CA ALA A 126 -1.76 -1.95 -0.87
C ALA A 126 -1.29 -1.73 -2.33
N CYS A 127 -0.38 -0.78 -2.56
CA CYS A 127 0.22 -0.55 -3.88
C CYS A 127 0.98 -1.78 -4.40
N ALA A 128 1.86 -2.35 -3.58
CA ALA A 128 2.62 -3.56 -3.92
C ALA A 128 1.71 -4.75 -4.23
N THR A 129 0.63 -4.91 -3.45
CA THR A 129 -0.35 -5.99 -3.63
C THR A 129 -1.05 -5.89 -4.97
N VAL A 130 -1.51 -4.68 -5.36
CA VAL A 130 -2.20 -4.49 -6.64
C VAL A 130 -1.24 -4.72 -7.81
N ALA A 131 0.01 -4.23 -7.73
CA ALA A 131 1.01 -4.48 -8.76
C ALA A 131 1.27 -5.99 -8.93
N ALA A 132 1.46 -6.74 -7.83
CA ALA A 132 1.65 -8.19 -7.88
C ALA A 132 0.44 -8.93 -8.45
N ALA A 133 -0.77 -8.59 -8.00
CA ALA A 133 -2.00 -9.23 -8.42
C ALA A 133 -2.31 -8.97 -9.91
N ALA A 134 -2.15 -7.72 -10.36
CA ALA A 134 -2.37 -7.35 -11.75
C ALA A 134 -1.31 -7.97 -12.67
N ALA A 135 -0.04 -8.01 -12.26
CA ALA A 135 1.03 -8.65 -13.03
C ALA A 135 0.83 -10.17 -13.16
N ARG A 136 0.14 -10.80 -12.21
CA ARG A 136 -0.31 -12.21 -12.30
C ARG A 136 -1.60 -12.41 -13.09
N GLY A 137 -2.25 -11.34 -13.55
CA GLY A 137 -3.54 -11.42 -14.25
C GLY A 137 -4.73 -11.78 -13.35
N LEU A 138 -4.59 -11.65 -12.02
CA LEU A 138 -5.64 -11.99 -11.06
C LEU A 138 -6.68 -10.88 -10.89
N VAL A 139 -6.28 -9.63 -11.13
CA VAL A 139 -7.15 -8.44 -11.04
C VAL A 139 -6.81 -7.43 -12.11
N ALA A 140 -7.68 -6.43 -12.30
CA ALA A 140 -7.39 -5.25 -13.12
C ALA A 140 -6.31 -4.37 -12.48
N ARG A 141 -5.83 -3.33 -13.21
CA ARG A 141 -4.87 -2.34 -12.67
C ARG A 141 -5.53 -1.28 -11.76
N ARG A 142 -6.87 -1.22 -11.71
CA ARG A 142 -7.65 -0.37 -10.79
C ARG A 142 -8.40 -1.27 -9.84
N VAL A 143 -8.07 -1.21 -8.55
CA VAL A 143 -8.53 -2.16 -7.54
C VAL A 143 -8.88 -1.44 -6.25
N ARG A 144 -10.01 -1.79 -5.67
CA ARG A 144 -10.31 -1.47 -4.28
C ARG A 144 -9.65 -2.49 -3.36
N VAL A 145 -8.83 -2.00 -2.44
CA VAL A 145 -8.16 -2.80 -1.42
C VAL A 145 -8.79 -2.51 -0.07
N THR A 146 -9.44 -3.51 0.52
CA THR A 146 -10.00 -3.43 1.86
C THR A 146 -8.98 -3.95 2.88
N LEU A 147 -8.57 -3.08 3.80
CA LEU A 147 -7.73 -3.40 4.96
C LEU A 147 -8.57 -3.34 6.24
N ASP A 148 -8.03 -3.80 7.38
CA ASP A 148 -8.70 -3.71 8.68
C ASP A 148 -9.00 -2.25 9.07
N GLY A 149 -8.16 -1.30 8.63
CA GLY A 149 -8.30 0.14 8.88
C GLY A 149 -9.13 0.91 7.85
N GLY A 150 -9.70 0.24 6.84
CA GLY A 150 -10.54 0.86 5.82
C GLY A 150 -10.07 0.63 4.38
N ASP A 151 -10.79 1.24 3.44
CA ASP A 151 -10.59 1.03 2.01
C ASP A 151 -9.60 2.03 1.40
N LEU A 152 -8.85 1.53 0.40
CA LEU A 152 -8.03 2.31 -0.50
C LEU A 152 -8.37 1.93 -1.95
N ASP A 153 -8.49 2.92 -2.82
CA ASP A 153 -8.53 2.68 -4.26
C ASP A 153 -7.11 2.85 -4.82
N ILE A 154 -6.60 1.79 -5.43
CA ILE A 154 -5.25 1.76 -6.02
C ILE A 154 -5.37 1.68 -7.54
N HIS A 155 -4.61 2.52 -8.23
CA HIS A 155 -4.44 2.45 -9.68
C HIS A 155 -2.95 2.27 -10.01
N TRP A 156 -2.57 1.07 -10.45
CA TRP A 156 -1.24 0.83 -11.01
C TRP A 156 -1.25 1.27 -12.48
N ARG A 157 -0.74 2.49 -12.72
CA ARG A 157 -0.87 3.22 -14.00
C ARG A 157 -0.05 2.56 -15.10
N GLU A 158 -0.65 2.35 -16.26
CA GLU A 158 -0.05 1.62 -17.39
C GLU A 158 1.12 2.35 -18.03
N ALA A 159 1.11 3.69 -18.01
CA ALA A 159 2.07 4.52 -18.72
C ALA A 159 3.48 4.47 -18.13
N ASP A 160 3.60 4.24 -16.81
CA ASP A 160 4.86 4.42 -16.08
C ASP A 160 4.98 3.51 -14.85
N ASP A 161 4.04 2.58 -14.67
CA ASP A 161 3.93 1.67 -13.51
C ASP A 161 3.89 2.38 -12.14
N HIS A 162 3.52 3.66 -12.09
CA HIS A 162 3.29 4.35 -10.84
C HIS A 162 2.01 3.84 -10.16
N ALA A 163 2.08 3.70 -8.85
CA ALA A 163 0.93 3.36 -8.02
C ALA A 163 0.28 4.64 -7.47
N LEU A 164 -0.90 4.96 -7.96
CA LEU A 164 -1.74 6.03 -7.43
C LEU A 164 -2.63 5.48 -6.33
N MET A 165 -2.54 6.04 -5.13
CA MET A 165 -3.29 5.61 -3.95
C MET A 165 -4.29 6.67 -3.54
N THR A 166 -5.58 6.37 -3.66
CA THR A 166 -6.69 7.25 -3.26
C THR A 166 -7.35 6.72 -1.99
N GLY A 167 -7.57 7.59 -1.02
CA GLY A 167 -8.25 7.20 0.21
C GLY A 167 -8.66 8.40 1.08
N PRO A 168 -9.46 8.16 2.13
CA PRO A 168 -9.96 9.20 3.00
C PRO A 168 -8.85 9.83 3.83
N ALA A 169 -9.06 11.09 4.22
CA ALA A 169 -8.31 11.80 5.23
C ALA A 169 -9.31 12.52 6.13
N ALA A 170 -9.18 12.36 7.44
CA ALA A 170 -10.10 12.95 8.41
C ALA A 170 -9.35 13.81 9.42
N TYR A 171 -9.96 14.92 9.84
CA TYR A 171 -9.51 15.67 11.00
C TYR A 171 -9.95 14.94 12.26
N VAL A 172 -8.99 14.62 13.13
CA VAL A 172 -9.26 13.89 14.38
C VAL A 172 -9.31 14.85 15.57
N PHE A 173 -8.39 15.84 15.57
CA PHE A 173 -8.35 16.89 16.59
C PHE A 173 -7.61 18.13 16.05
N TYR A 174 -7.75 19.23 16.74
CA TYR A 174 -6.96 20.46 16.55
C TYR A 174 -6.09 20.69 17.77
N GLY A 175 -4.86 21.17 17.57
CA GLY A 175 -3.92 21.43 18.64
C GLY A 175 -2.86 22.47 18.23
N ALA A 176 -2.09 22.95 19.22
CA ALA A 176 -0.91 23.79 18.98
C ALA A 176 0.36 22.98 19.29
N TYR A 177 1.36 23.10 18.42
CA TYR A 177 2.69 22.52 18.62
C TYR A 177 3.72 23.65 18.70
N ASN A 178 4.46 23.69 19.81
CA ASN A 178 5.60 24.60 19.98
C ASN A 178 6.88 23.81 19.68
N PRO A 179 7.50 24.01 18.50
CA PRO A 179 8.79 23.40 18.21
C PRO A 179 9.85 23.95 19.18
N ARG A 180 10.66 23.08 19.74
CA ARG A 180 11.82 23.45 20.56
C ARG A 180 13.02 23.73 19.68
#